data_52a23e6c982306ae772e2aea1c9a81c5
#
_entry.id   52a23e6c982306ae772e2aea1c9a81c5
#
_cell.length_a   1.000
_cell.length_b   1.000
_cell.length_c   1.000
_cell.angle_alpha   90.00
_cell.angle_beta   90.00
_cell.angle_gamma   90.00
#
_symmetry.space_group_name_H-M   'P 1'
#
loop_
_entity.id
_entity.type
_entity.pdbx_description
1 polymer ?
#
loop_
_entity_poly.entity_id
_entity_poly.type
_entity_poly.pdbx_seq_one_letter_code
_entity_poly.pdbx_strand_id
1 'polypeptide(L)'
;MSVKVQMNIIGKAMWHQVTTVVILSENMRMRSATEEDRAMALALANMRYAACTPRDISFLLTRVVGSSPRAPKLSEPRFRNVSIITARNAEKDAFNDMGARRFAADTGQDLTSFYSCDSRAPEDKPSVRKRGRKPKRKLTAASGLSETLRRVLWSSLPCFTGHVAGRLDLCKGMPVMIRSNIATELCMTKGQEAVVYDWTASTGPYKQRILDVLFLKLISPPKTVQIDGLEENVVPITAQSTRVKCQLKNDNIIEIDRSQV
;
A
#
# COMPACT_ATOMS: atom_id res chain seq x y z
N MET A 1 26.27 29.95 -3.27
CA MET A 1 25.81 28.65 -3.85
C MET A 1 24.76 28.08 -2.93
N SER A 2 23.60 27.63 -3.46
CA SER A 2 22.55 27.08 -2.59
C SER A 2 22.96 25.71 -2.03
N VAL A 3 22.49 25.35 -0.82
CA VAL A 3 22.75 24.05 -0.18
C VAL A 3 22.42 22.88 -1.10
N LYS A 4 21.33 22.99 -1.90
CA LYS A 4 20.93 21.96 -2.86
C LYS A 4 21.97 21.73 -3.97
N VAL A 5 22.61 22.80 -4.45
CA VAL A 5 23.67 22.71 -5.47
C VAL A 5 24.91 22.05 -4.90
N GLN A 6 25.30 22.40 -3.65
CA GLN A 6 26.43 21.76 -2.96
C GLN A 6 26.20 20.27 -2.77
N MET A 7 25.01 19.84 -2.32
CA MET A 7 24.66 18.42 -2.16
C MET A 7 24.72 17.65 -3.48
N ASN A 8 24.28 18.26 -4.60
CA ASN A 8 24.37 17.63 -5.92
C ASN A 8 25.81 17.44 -6.38
N ILE A 9 26.68 18.43 -6.14
CA ILE A 9 28.13 18.34 -6.48
C ILE A 9 28.79 17.24 -5.66
N ILE A 10 28.53 17.19 -4.34
CA ILE A 10 29.06 16.13 -3.46
C ILE A 10 28.56 14.75 -3.92
N GLY A 11 27.27 14.60 -4.21
CA GLY A 11 26.71 13.34 -4.69
C GLY A 11 27.35 12.88 -6.00
N LYS A 12 27.60 13.80 -6.94
CA LYS A 12 28.33 13.50 -8.18
C LYS A 12 29.78 13.09 -7.92
N ALA A 13 30.49 13.78 -7.03
CA ALA A 13 31.87 13.43 -6.68
C ALA A 13 31.95 12.04 -6.01
N MET A 14 31.00 11.69 -5.14
CA MET A 14 30.92 10.36 -4.54
C MET A 14 30.64 9.29 -5.60
N TRP A 15 29.75 9.55 -6.57
CA TRP A 15 29.47 8.62 -7.66
C TRP A 15 30.71 8.30 -8.49
N HIS A 16 31.56 9.29 -8.75
CA HIS A 16 32.81 9.08 -9.49
C HIS A 16 33.89 8.28 -8.74
N GLN A 17 33.68 8.02 -7.44
CA GLN A 17 34.58 7.16 -6.65
C GLN A 17 34.18 5.67 -6.72
N VAL A 18 33.04 5.34 -7.33
CA VAL A 18 32.60 3.95 -7.53
C VAL A 18 33.46 3.31 -8.60
N THR A 19 34.28 2.33 -8.22
CA THR A 19 35.22 1.61 -9.09
C THR A 19 34.71 0.22 -9.49
N THR A 20 33.75 -0.31 -8.73
CA THR A 20 33.20 -1.66 -8.97
C THR A 20 31.69 -1.59 -9.06
N VAL A 21 31.14 -2.16 -10.14
CA VAL A 21 29.71 -2.25 -10.38
C VAL A 21 29.33 -3.72 -10.55
N VAL A 22 28.40 -4.18 -9.71
CA VAL A 22 27.83 -5.53 -9.81
C VAL A 22 26.45 -5.43 -10.47
N ILE A 23 26.29 -6.08 -11.62
CA ILE A 23 25.03 -6.10 -12.37
C ILE A 23 24.32 -7.42 -12.07
N LEU A 24 23.12 -7.35 -11.46
CA LEU A 24 22.25 -8.51 -11.29
C LEU A 24 21.54 -8.77 -12.63
N SER A 25 21.88 -9.86 -13.28
CA SER A 25 21.36 -10.25 -14.61
C SER A 25 20.23 -11.26 -14.54
N GLU A 26 20.14 -12.05 -13.46
CA GLU A 26 19.11 -13.06 -13.31
C GLU A 26 17.80 -12.49 -12.78
N ASN A 27 16.69 -12.73 -13.50
CA ASN A 27 15.35 -12.33 -13.08
C ASN A 27 14.70 -13.39 -12.20
N MET A 28 14.84 -13.25 -10.87
CA MET A 28 14.30 -14.19 -9.89
C MET A 28 12.76 -14.23 -9.82
N ARG A 29 12.05 -13.26 -10.40
CA ARG A 29 10.58 -13.20 -10.40
C ARG A 29 9.95 -13.93 -11.57
N MET A 30 10.66 -14.07 -12.68
CA MET A 30 10.19 -14.71 -13.90
C MET A 30 10.93 -16.04 -14.10
N ARG A 31 10.64 -17.02 -13.25
CA ARG A 31 11.27 -18.34 -13.27
C ARG A 31 10.48 -19.36 -14.08
N SER A 32 9.36 -18.97 -14.67
CA SER A 32 8.50 -19.94 -15.32
C SER A 32 9.06 -20.44 -16.64
N ALA A 33 8.67 -21.66 -16.98
CA ALA A 33 9.24 -22.41 -18.07
C ALA A 33 8.42 -22.33 -19.36
N THR A 34 7.31 -21.55 -19.39
CA THR A 34 6.46 -21.47 -20.57
C THR A 34 7.09 -20.61 -21.68
N GLU A 35 6.74 -20.89 -22.92
CA GLU A 35 7.19 -20.07 -24.06
C GLU A 35 6.67 -18.62 -23.96
N GLU A 36 5.45 -18.45 -23.46
CA GLU A 36 4.86 -17.12 -23.24
C GLU A 36 5.64 -16.31 -22.20
N ASP A 37 6.10 -16.93 -21.11
CA ASP A 37 6.88 -16.24 -20.10
C ASP A 37 8.26 -15.83 -20.63
N ARG A 38 8.88 -16.68 -21.45
CA ARG A 38 10.12 -16.36 -22.12
C ARG A 38 9.95 -15.20 -23.12
N ALA A 39 8.84 -15.20 -23.88
CA ALA A 39 8.51 -14.10 -24.78
C ALA A 39 8.29 -12.78 -24.02
N MET A 40 7.59 -12.84 -22.87
CA MET A 40 7.40 -11.66 -22.00
C MET A 40 8.72 -11.15 -21.43
N ALA A 41 9.57 -12.05 -20.92
CA ALA A 41 10.88 -11.68 -20.37
C ALA A 41 11.76 -11.01 -21.43
N LEU A 42 11.76 -11.54 -22.67
CA LEU A 42 12.50 -10.97 -23.79
C LEU A 42 11.95 -9.59 -24.17
N ALA A 43 10.63 -9.47 -24.31
CA ALA A 43 10.01 -8.17 -24.64
C ALA A 43 10.34 -7.10 -23.58
N LEU A 44 10.26 -7.45 -22.27
CA LEU A 44 10.63 -6.53 -21.19
C LEU A 44 12.12 -6.16 -21.20
N ALA A 45 13.00 -7.12 -21.52
CA ALA A 45 14.44 -6.84 -21.67
C ALA A 45 14.69 -5.87 -22.85
N ASN A 46 14.05 -6.09 -23.99
CA ASN A 46 14.16 -5.21 -25.15
C ASN A 46 13.58 -3.81 -24.88
N MET A 47 12.46 -3.71 -24.15
CA MET A 47 11.89 -2.42 -23.71
C MET A 47 12.88 -1.62 -22.86
N ARG A 48 13.64 -2.26 -22.00
CA ARG A 48 14.64 -1.60 -21.14
C ARG A 48 15.68 -0.82 -21.94
N TYR A 49 16.01 -1.30 -23.14
CA TYR A 49 17.02 -0.70 -24.02
C TYR A 49 16.41 0.02 -25.22
N ALA A 50 15.09 0.24 -25.24
CA ALA A 50 14.36 0.81 -26.38
C ALA A 50 14.61 0.04 -27.70
N ALA A 51 14.80 -1.28 -27.61
CA ALA A 51 15.15 -2.18 -28.72
C ALA A 51 14.03 -3.19 -29.02
N CYS A 52 12.76 -2.82 -28.79
CA CYS A 52 11.63 -3.69 -29.10
C CYS A 52 11.56 -4.02 -30.59
N THR A 53 11.44 -5.31 -30.87
CA THR A 53 11.23 -5.84 -32.22
C THR A 53 9.72 -5.84 -32.57
N PRO A 54 9.37 -5.92 -33.89
CA PRO A 54 7.95 -6.11 -34.29
C PRO A 54 7.29 -7.34 -33.63
N ARG A 55 8.07 -8.40 -33.40
CA ARG A 55 7.58 -9.61 -32.69
C ARG A 55 7.22 -9.31 -31.24
N ASP A 56 8.04 -8.53 -30.52
CA ASP A 56 7.75 -8.13 -29.14
C ASP A 56 6.48 -7.28 -29.08
N ILE A 57 6.35 -6.32 -30.01
CA ILE A 57 5.16 -5.45 -30.08
C ILE A 57 3.92 -6.29 -30.38
N SER A 58 3.96 -7.19 -31.34
CA SER A 58 2.85 -8.08 -31.68
C SER A 58 2.46 -8.94 -30.48
N PHE A 59 3.44 -9.50 -29.77
CA PHE A 59 3.20 -10.28 -28.55
C PHE A 59 2.53 -9.44 -27.46
N LEU A 60 3.03 -8.23 -27.18
CA LEU A 60 2.46 -7.34 -26.16
C LEU A 60 1.03 -6.90 -26.52
N LEU A 61 0.74 -6.66 -27.80
CA LEU A 61 -0.60 -6.31 -28.27
C LEU A 61 -1.63 -7.43 -27.99
N THR A 62 -1.22 -8.71 -27.98
CA THR A 62 -2.12 -9.80 -27.59
C THR A 62 -2.57 -9.73 -26.13
N ARG A 63 -1.85 -8.97 -25.30
CA ARG A 63 -2.16 -8.78 -23.85
C ARG A 63 -3.01 -7.54 -23.59
N VAL A 64 -3.27 -6.73 -24.63
CA VAL A 64 -4.11 -5.53 -24.50
C VAL A 64 -5.57 -5.93 -24.51
N VAL A 65 -6.26 -5.63 -23.41
CA VAL A 65 -7.68 -5.93 -23.21
C VAL A 65 -8.51 -5.13 -24.21
N GLY A 66 -9.45 -5.80 -24.89
CA GLY A 66 -10.41 -5.16 -25.79
C GLY A 66 -9.83 -4.66 -27.12
N SER A 67 -8.56 -4.93 -27.43
CA SER A 67 -7.90 -4.49 -28.67
C SER A 67 -8.45 -5.17 -29.94
N SER A 68 -9.07 -6.33 -29.81
CA SER A 68 -9.67 -7.09 -30.91
C SER A 68 -10.78 -8.02 -30.40
N PRO A 69 -11.61 -8.62 -31.28
CA PRO A 69 -12.63 -9.60 -30.87
C PRO A 69 -12.06 -10.82 -30.13
N ARG A 70 -10.79 -11.16 -30.39
CA ARG A 70 -10.07 -12.26 -29.74
C ARG A 70 -9.24 -11.83 -28.53
N ALA A 71 -9.16 -10.53 -28.24
CA ALA A 71 -8.42 -10.00 -27.10
C ALA A 71 -9.07 -10.41 -25.78
N PRO A 72 -8.27 -10.49 -24.69
CA PRO A 72 -8.81 -10.72 -23.36
C PRO A 72 -9.89 -9.70 -23.00
N LYS A 73 -10.94 -10.15 -22.31
CA LYS A 73 -12.03 -9.28 -21.84
C LYS A 73 -11.99 -9.21 -20.31
N LEU A 74 -12.12 -8.01 -19.74
CA LEU A 74 -12.13 -7.82 -18.27
C LEU A 74 -13.29 -8.55 -17.58
N SER A 75 -14.34 -8.92 -18.31
CA SER A 75 -15.46 -9.72 -17.80
C SER A 75 -15.12 -11.19 -17.55
N GLU A 76 -14.00 -11.68 -18.07
CA GLU A 76 -13.58 -13.07 -17.88
C GLU A 76 -13.26 -13.37 -16.40
N PRO A 77 -13.63 -14.57 -15.89
CA PRO A 77 -13.42 -14.93 -14.49
C PRO A 77 -11.95 -14.81 -14.01
N ARG A 78 -10.98 -15.03 -14.92
CA ARG A 78 -9.54 -14.92 -14.62
C ARG A 78 -9.09 -13.52 -14.22
N PHE A 79 -9.86 -12.47 -14.58
CA PHE A 79 -9.56 -11.09 -14.19
C PHE A 79 -10.32 -10.66 -12.92
N ARG A 80 -11.02 -11.59 -12.27
CA ARG A 80 -11.73 -11.31 -11.04
C ARG A 80 -10.73 -11.21 -9.88
N ASN A 81 -10.86 -10.16 -9.08
CA ASN A 81 -10.02 -9.95 -7.88
C ASN A 81 -8.49 -9.94 -8.13
N VAL A 82 -8.07 -9.59 -9.33
CA VAL A 82 -6.64 -9.42 -9.64
C VAL A 82 -6.15 -8.04 -9.20
N SER A 83 -4.85 -7.96 -8.89
CA SER A 83 -4.18 -6.70 -8.59
C SER A 83 -4.12 -5.80 -9.83
N ILE A 84 -4.50 -4.53 -9.68
CA ILE A 84 -4.50 -3.53 -10.75
C ILE A 84 -3.35 -2.55 -10.50
N ILE A 85 -2.50 -2.32 -11.51
CA ILE A 85 -1.44 -1.32 -11.49
C ILE A 85 -1.92 -0.10 -12.27
N THR A 86 -1.91 1.06 -11.65
CA THR A 86 -2.28 2.35 -12.26
C THR A 86 -1.22 3.41 -11.99
N ALA A 87 -1.10 4.38 -12.87
CA ALA A 87 -0.14 5.46 -12.76
C ALA A 87 -0.51 6.50 -11.68
N ARG A 88 -1.80 6.61 -11.34
CA ARG A 88 -2.31 7.64 -10.42
C ARG A 88 -2.90 7.04 -9.16
N ASN A 89 -2.49 7.58 -8.00
CA ASN A 89 -3.00 7.10 -6.72
C ASN A 89 -4.51 7.32 -6.54
N ALA A 90 -5.08 8.39 -7.11
CA ALA A 90 -6.52 8.64 -7.05
C ALA A 90 -7.32 7.55 -7.80
N GLU A 91 -6.81 7.08 -8.94
CA GLU A 91 -7.40 5.96 -9.69
C GLU A 91 -7.33 4.66 -8.88
N LYS A 92 -6.16 4.40 -8.28
CA LYS A 92 -5.98 3.25 -7.38
C LYS A 92 -6.99 3.27 -6.22
N ASP A 93 -7.19 4.42 -5.59
CA ASP A 93 -8.12 4.56 -4.47
C ASP A 93 -9.58 4.35 -4.94
N ALA A 94 -9.95 4.83 -6.14
CA ALA A 94 -11.26 4.60 -6.74
C ALA A 94 -11.47 3.11 -7.08
N PHE A 95 -10.47 2.43 -7.66
CA PHE A 95 -10.54 0.99 -7.93
C PHE A 95 -10.69 0.17 -6.65
N ASN A 96 -9.98 0.54 -5.58
CA ASN A 96 -10.09 -0.14 -4.28
C ASN A 96 -11.50 0.00 -3.69
N ASP A 97 -12.10 1.21 -3.71
CA ASP A 97 -13.45 1.45 -3.21
C ASP A 97 -14.50 0.66 -4.02
N MET A 98 -14.44 0.72 -5.35
CA MET A 98 -15.34 -0.05 -6.21
C MET A 98 -15.15 -1.56 -6.04
N GLY A 99 -13.89 -2.01 -5.92
CA GLY A 99 -13.54 -3.42 -5.73
C GLY A 99 -14.07 -3.97 -4.41
N ALA A 100 -13.91 -3.23 -3.32
CA ALA A 100 -14.42 -3.62 -2.00
C ALA A 100 -15.95 -3.75 -1.99
N ARG A 101 -16.66 -2.78 -2.55
CA ARG A 101 -18.14 -2.82 -2.67
C ARG A 101 -18.61 -3.98 -3.53
N ARG A 102 -17.94 -4.20 -4.67
CA ARG A 102 -18.29 -5.33 -5.55
C ARG A 102 -18.05 -6.65 -4.85
N PHE A 103 -16.90 -6.82 -4.18
CA PHE A 103 -16.57 -8.06 -3.47
C PHE A 103 -17.59 -8.36 -2.37
N ALA A 104 -17.98 -7.35 -1.58
CA ALA A 104 -19.01 -7.49 -0.56
C ALA A 104 -20.36 -7.92 -1.16
N ALA A 105 -20.81 -7.28 -2.25
CA ALA A 105 -22.02 -7.65 -2.96
C ALA A 105 -21.96 -9.08 -3.54
N ASP A 106 -20.84 -9.45 -4.18
CA ASP A 106 -20.64 -10.78 -4.77
C ASP A 106 -20.66 -11.90 -3.72
N THR A 107 -20.22 -11.61 -2.49
CA THR A 107 -20.16 -12.57 -1.37
C THR A 107 -21.34 -12.47 -0.40
N GLY A 108 -22.28 -11.56 -0.66
CA GLY A 108 -23.44 -11.34 0.22
C GLY A 108 -23.09 -10.81 1.61
N GLN A 109 -21.97 -10.09 1.74
CA GLN A 109 -21.49 -9.52 2.98
C GLN A 109 -21.66 -8.01 3.02
N ASP A 110 -21.83 -7.46 4.24
CA ASP A 110 -21.74 -6.02 4.47
C ASP A 110 -20.31 -5.58 4.77
N LEU A 111 -19.93 -4.41 4.23
CA LEU A 111 -18.68 -3.78 4.58
C LEU A 111 -18.72 -3.22 6.02
N THR A 112 -17.73 -3.60 6.80
CA THR A 112 -17.51 -3.02 8.14
C THR A 112 -16.53 -1.86 8.03
N SER A 113 -16.95 -0.66 8.44
CA SER A 113 -16.12 0.54 8.41
C SER A 113 -15.35 0.73 9.72
N PHE A 114 -14.04 0.96 9.60
CA PHE A 114 -13.14 1.29 10.69
C PHE A 114 -12.52 2.65 10.46
N TYR A 115 -12.46 3.48 11.51
CA TYR A 115 -12.01 4.85 11.41
C TYR A 115 -10.69 5.05 12.16
N SER A 116 -9.82 5.87 11.58
CA SER A 116 -8.56 6.24 12.23
C SER A 116 -8.77 7.03 13.51
N CYS A 117 -7.77 6.97 14.39
CA CYS A 117 -7.63 7.89 15.50
C CYS A 117 -6.66 9.00 15.10
N ASP A 118 -7.21 10.18 14.83
CA ASP A 118 -6.45 11.34 14.41
C ASP A 118 -6.28 12.32 15.58
N SER A 119 -5.07 12.85 15.74
CA SER A 119 -4.77 13.93 16.67
C SER A 119 -3.91 14.99 16.00
N ARG A 120 -4.02 16.25 16.44
CA ARG A 120 -3.18 17.32 15.91
C ARG A 120 -1.72 17.01 16.22
N ALA A 121 -0.87 17.08 15.21
CA ALA A 121 0.57 16.96 15.44
C ALA A 121 1.03 18.10 16.36
N PRO A 122 1.88 17.84 17.39
CA PRO A 122 2.44 18.92 18.17
C PRO A 122 3.27 19.81 17.26
N GLU A 123 3.11 21.13 17.42
CA GLU A 123 4.00 22.09 16.78
C GLU A 123 5.44 21.78 17.21
N ASP A 124 6.34 21.62 16.24
CA ASP A 124 7.76 21.42 16.51
C ASP A 124 8.32 22.72 17.11
N LYS A 125 8.24 22.85 18.44
CA LYS A 125 9.09 23.80 19.16
C LYS A 125 10.51 23.23 19.04
N PRO A 126 11.52 24.04 18.63
CA PRO A 126 12.89 23.58 18.58
C PRO A 126 13.34 23.18 19.99
N SER A 127 13.22 21.90 20.32
CA SER A 127 13.63 21.37 21.62
C SER A 127 14.96 20.65 21.46
N VAL A 128 15.92 21.12 22.23
CA VAL A 128 17.18 20.43 22.56
C VAL A 128 16.89 18.94 22.78
N ARG A 129 17.48 18.10 21.94
CA ARG A 129 17.32 16.63 21.99
C ARG A 129 17.85 16.10 23.32
N LYS A 130 16.99 15.89 24.31
CA LYS A 130 17.31 15.02 25.45
C LYS A 130 17.10 13.57 25.02
N ARG A 131 18.20 12.79 25.01
CA ARG A 131 18.17 11.33 24.88
C ARG A 131 17.32 10.76 26.02
N GLY A 132 16.12 10.25 25.71
CA GLY A 132 15.24 9.61 26.69
C GLY A 132 14.08 8.89 26.02
N ARG A 133 13.72 7.76 26.58
CA ARG A 133 12.65 6.82 26.21
C ARG A 133 11.37 7.57 25.82
N LYS A 134 10.84 7.36 24.60
CA LYS A 134 9.57 7.94 24.14
C LYS A 134 8.45 7.55 25.12
N PRO A 135 7.72 8.49 25.73
CA PRO A 135 6.59 8.15 26.56
C PRO A 135 5.47 7.53 25.70
N LYS A 136 4.88 6.42 26.15
CA LYS A 136 3.65 5.87 25.55
C LYS A 136 2.58 6.95 25.71
N ARG A 137 2.19 7.62 24.61
CA ARG A 137 1.14 8.63 24.61
C ARG A 137 -0.20 7.93 24.83
N LYS A 138 -0.85 8.22 25.95
CA LYS A 138 -2.28 7.92 26.12
C LYS A 138 -3.04 8.77 25.10
N LEU A 139 -3.86 8.13 24.25
CA LEU A 139 -4.85 8.83 23.42
C LEU A 139 -5.86 9.50 24.35
N THR A 140 -5.68 10.77 24.63
CA THR A 140 -6.66 11.57 25.37
C THR A 140 -7.61 12.23 24.38
N ALA A 141 -8.88 12.37 24.77
CA ALA A 141 -9.96 12.95 23.95
C ALA A 141 -9.71 14.41 23.49
N ALA A 142 -8.73 15.11 24.01
CA ALA A 142 -8.33 16.46 23.65
C ALA A 142 -7.40 16.50 22.41
N SER A 143 -7.85 15.95 21.28
CA SER A 143 -7.03 15.92 20.04
C SER A 143 -6.95 17.26 19.32
N GLY A 144 -7.66 18.30 19.76
CA GLY A 144 -7.68 19.63 19.11
C GLY A 144 -8.30 19.67 17.71
N LEU A 145 -8.91 18.59 17.23
CA LEU A 145 -9.60 18.51 15.95
C LEU A 145 -11.11 18.66 16.12
N SER A 146 -11.72 19.58 15.39
CA SER A 146 -13.19 19.74 15.37
C SER A 146 -13.86 18.50 14.76
N GLU A 147 -15.11 18.25 15.10
CA GLU A 147 -15.88 17.13 14.52
C GLU A 147 -15.97 17.23 13.00
N THR A 148 -16.23 18.43 12.48
CA THR A 148 -16.29 18.67 11.04
C THR A 148 -14.97 18.30 10.35
N LEU A 149 -13.84 18.71 10.92
CA LEU A 149 -12.53 18.40 10.36
C LEU A 149 -12.24 16.89 10.40
N ARG A 150 -12.60 16.19 11.49
CA ARG A 150 -12.46 14.73 11.56
C ARG A 150 -13.26 14.02 10.47
N ARG A 151 -14.52 14.42 10.27
CA ARG A 151 -15.35 13.85 9.20
C ARG A 151 -14.72 14.06 7.81
N VAL A 152 -14.16 15.24 7.56
CA VAL A 152 -13.41 15.52 6.32
C VAL A 152 -12.19 14.62 6.20
N LEU A 153 -11.40 14.46 7.26
CA LEU A 153 -10.21 13.60 7.28
C LEU A 153 -10.54 12.11 7.06
N TRP A 154 -11.63 11.63 7.63
CA TRP A 154 -12.09 10.25 7.43
C TRP A 154 -12.64 10.00 6.02
N SER A 155 -13.24 11.01 5.39
CA SER A 155 -13.77 10.91 4.02
C SER A 155 -12.75 11.25 2.93
N SER A 156 -11.56 11.75 3.31
CA SER A 156 -10.50 12.09 2.36
C SER A 156 -9.88 10.84 1.76
N LEU A 157 -9.62 10.87 0.44
CA LEU A 157 -8.92 9.77 -0.24
C LEU A 157 -7.51 9.61 0.33
N PRO A 158 -7.01 8.38 0.45
CA PRO A 158 -5.67 8.08 0.97
C PRO A 158 -4.56 8.84 0.23
N CYS A 159 -4.71 9.13 -1.06
CA CYS A 159 -3.72 9.90 -1.82
C CYS A 159 -3.51 11.34 -1.29
N PHE A 160 -4.49 11.91 -0.60
CA PHE A 160 -4.39 13.23 0.05
C PHE A 160 -3.96 13.18 1.52
N THR A 161 -3.80 11.99 2.09
CA THR A 161 -3.49 11.78 3.50
C THR A 161 -2.25 10.89 3.68
N GLY A 162 -1.20 11.12 2.89
CA GLY A 162 0.05 10.37 2.96
C GLY A 162 -0.12 8.87 2.70
N HIS A 163 -1.16 8.49 1.97
CA HIS A 163 -1.56 7.11 1.70
C HIS A 163 -1.97 6.29 2.93
N VAL A 164 -2.27 6.93 4.03
CA VAL A 164 -2.85 6.30 5.23
C VAL A 164 -4.34 6.61 5.25
N ALA A 165 -5.18 5.61 5.08
CA ALA A 165 -6.63 5.76 4.99
C ALA A 165 -7.22 6.29 6.31
N GLY A 166 -8.14 7.27 6.23
CA GLY A 166 -8.92 7.72 7.39
C GLY A 166 -10.05 6.76 7.73
N ARG A 167 -10.52 6.01 6.73
CA ARG A 167 -11.53 4.96 6.85
C ARG A 167 -11.09 3.74 6.06
N LEU A 168 -11.22 2.56 6.66
CA LEU A 168 -11.03 1.26 6.03
C LEU A 168 -12.36 0.53 6.04
N ASP A 169 -12.82 0.11 4.87
CA ASP A 169 -14.03 -0.68 4.69
C ASP A 169 -13.63 -2.11 4.35
N LEU A 170 -13.90 -3.07 5.25
CA LEU A 170 -13.44 -4.44 5.16
C LEU A 170 -14.60 -5.44 5.28
N CYS A 171 -14.46 -6.59 4.63
CA CYS A 171 -15.27 -7.78 4.91
C CYS A 171 -14.36 -9.02 4.88
N LYS A 172 -14.80 -10.13 5.49
CA LYS A 172 -14.01 -11.37 5.57
C LYS A 172 -13.80 -11.98 4.18
N GLY A 173 -12.61 -12.53 3.94
CA GLY A 173 -12.22 -13.09 2.65
C GLY A 173 -11.84 -12.06 1.58
N MET A 174 -11.97 -10.74 1.84
CA MET A 174 -11.64 -9.71 0.88
C MET A 174 -10.15 -9.73 0.54
N PRO A 175 -9.77 -9.74 -0.77
CA PRO A 175 -8.38 -9.69 -1.19
C PRO A 175 -7.76 -8.33 -0.83
N VAL A 176 -6.57 -8.37 -0.26
CA VAL A 176 -5.80 -7.20 0.13
C VAL A 176 -4.32 -7.38 -0.20
N MET A 177 -3.56 -6.30 -0.23
CA MET A 177 -2.12 -6.32 -0.44
C MET A 177 -1.42 -5.55 0.67
N ILE A 178 -0.37 -6.13 1.25
CA ILE A 178 0.47 -5.47 2.26
C ILE A 178 1.25 -4.34 1.58
N ARG A 179 1.13 -3.13 2.11
CA ARG A 179 1.69 -1.92 1.50
C ARG A 179 3.15 -1.64 1.87
N SER A 180 3.58 -2.09 3.01
CA SER A 180 4.91 -1.81 3.58
C SER A 180 5.56 -3.08 4.13
N ASN A 181 6.87 -3.06 4.25
CA ASN A 181 7.57 -4.12 4.95
C ASN A 181 7.33 -3.95 6.45
N ILE A 182 6.63 -4.89 7.06
CA ILE A 182 6.27 -4.89 8.49
C ILE A 182 7.16 -5.87 9.24
N ALA A 183 7.22 -7.12 8.78
CA ALA A 183 8.01 -8.20 9.35
C ALA A 183 8.41 -9.18 8.23
N THR A 184 9.63 -9.04 7.73
CA THR A 184 10.14 -9.86 6.60
C THR A 184 10.26 -11.33 6.96
N GLU A 185 10.56 -11.62 8.21
CA GLU A 185 10.63 -12.97 8.79
C GLU A 185 9.27 -13.69 8.78
N LEU A 186 8.17 -12.94 8.82
CA LEU A 186 6.79 -13.43 8.73
C LEU A 186 6.19 -13.27 7.33
N CYS A 187 7.00 -13.04 6.32
CA CYS A 187 6.58 -12.76 4.94
C CYS A 187 5.63 -11.55 4.80
N MET A 188 5.54 -10.68 5.82
CA MET A 188 4.75 -9.45 5.80
C MET A 188 5.53 -8.36 5.07
N THR A 189 5.67 -8.51 3.77
CA THR A 189 6.46 -7.63 2.91
C THR A 189 5.57 -6.85 1.94
N LYS A 190 6.07 -5.70 1.47
CA LYS A 190 5.38 -4.89 0.47
C LYS A 190 5.08 -5.70 -0.79
N GLY A 191 3.81 -5.73 -1.18
CA GLY A 191 3.34 -6.45 -2.35
C GLY A 191 2.87 -7.89 -2.05
N GLN A 192 3.01 -8.37 -0.81
CA GLN A 192 2.46 -9.68 -0.44
C GLN A 192 0.93 -9.62 -0.48
N GLU A 193 0.35 -10.52 -1.25
CA GLU A 193 -1.10 -10.70 -1.36
C GLU A 193 -1.63 -11.51 -0.18
N ALA A 194 -2.81 -11.13 0.30
CA ALA A 194 -3.46 -11.77 1.42
C ALA A 194 -4.98 -11.63 1.31
N VAL A 195 -5.71 -12.32 2.16
CA VAL A 195 -7.15 -12.11 2.36
C VAL A 195 -7.43 -11.71 3.80
N VAL A 196 -8.43 -10.88 4.00
CA VAL A 196 -8.92 -10.53 5.33
C VAL A 196 -9.46 -11.79 6.01
N TYR A 197 -8.79 -12.23 7.08
CA TYR A 197 -9.17 -13.42 7.83
C TYR A 197 -10.16 -13.08 8.94
N ASP A 198 -9.74 -12.18 9.86
CA ASP A 198 -10.57 -11.70 10.97
C ASP A 198 -10.01 -10.36 11.50
N TRP A 199 -10.65 -9.79 12.52
CA TRP A 199 -10.18 -8.58 13.18
C TRP A 199 -10.65 -8.49 14.64
N THR A 200 -9.91 -7.71 15.43
CA THR A 200 -10.39 -7.17 16.70
C THR A 200 -10.61 -5.67 16.57
N ALA A 201 -11.62 -5.17 17.24
CA ALA A 201 -12.01 -3.76 17.15
C ALA A 201 -12.48 -3.23 18.50
N SER A 202 -12.20 -1.96 18.74
CA SER A 202 -12.65 -1.23 19.91
C SER A 202 -13.47 0.01 19.53
N THR A 203 -14.04 0.65 20.54
CA THR A 203 -14.75 1.93 20.36
C THR A 203 -13.81 3.07 20.72
N GLY A 204 -13.59 3.96 19.77
CA GLY A 204 -12.73 5.11 19.93
C GLY A 204 -13.38 6.26 20.73
N PRO A 205 -12.60 7.32 20.99
CA PRO A 205 -13.02 8.44 21.84
C PRO A 205 -14.20 9.22 21.26
N TYR A 206 -14.51 9.06 19.99
CA TYR A 206 -15.64 9.71 19.31
C TYR A 206 -16.75 8.72 18.94
N LYS A 207 -16.82 7.59 19.64
CA LYS A 207 -17.77 6.49 19.40
C LYS A 207 -17.63 5.82 18.03
N GLN A 208 -16.53 6.10 17.31
CA GLN A 208 -16.20 5.41 16.07
C GLN A 208 -15.62 4.02 16.34
N ARG A 209 -15.83 3.10 15.43
CA ARG A 209 -15.18 1.77 15.46
C ARG A 209 -13.74 1.91 15.02
N ILE A 210 -12.80 1.44 15.81
CA ILE A 210 -11.36 1.44 15.57
C ILE A 210 -10.93 -0.01 15.33
N LEU A 211 -10.08 -0.20 14.34
CA LEU A 211 -9.44 -1.48 14.07
C LEU A 211 -8.19 -1.60 14.94
N ASP A 212 -8.19 -2.54 15.90
CA ASP A 212 -7.05 -2.74 16.80
C ASP A 212 -6.03 -3.70 16.17
N VAL A 213 -6.51 -4.85 15.69
CA VAL A 213 -5.71 -5.86 15.01
C VAL A 213 -6.49 -6.38 13.80
N LEU A 214 -5.83 -6.41 12.66
CA LEU A 214 -6.31 -7.06 11.45
C LEU A 214 -5.53 -8.36 11.25
N PHE A 215 -6.23 -9.49 11.19
CA PHE A 215 -5.65 -10.78 10.84
C PHE A 215 -5.76 -11.01 9.34
N LEU A 216 -4.63 -11.26 8.69
CA LEU A 216 -4.56 -11.54 7.26
C LEU A 216 -4.06 -12.96 7.02
N LYS A 217 -4.69 -13.68 6.12
CA LYS A 217 -4.18 -14.96 5.62
C LYS A 217 -3.40 -14.70 4.34
N LEU A 218 -2.08 -14.94 4.39
CA LEU A 218 -1.17 -14.71 3.25
C LEU A 218 -1.47 -15.68 2.12
N ILE A 219 -1.43 -15.19 0.89
CA ILE A 219 -1.58 -16.01 -0.33
C ILE A 219 -0.20 -16.36 -0.85
N SER A 220 0.08 -17.66 -0.96
CA SER A 220 1.35 -18.20 -1.51
C SER A 220 2.60 -17.45 -1.01
N PRO A 221 2.81 -17.34 0.33
CA PRO A 221 4.01 -16.71 0.84
C PRO A 221 5.26 -17.51 0.46
N PRO A 222 6.45 -16.89 0.37
CA PRO A 222 7.70 -17.57 0.00
C PRO A 222 8.09 -18.75 0.90
N LYS A 223 7.64 -18.72 2.13
CA LYS A 223 7.74 -19.81 3.12
C LYS A 223 6.49 -19.87 3.97
N THR A 224 6.16 -21.03 4.48
CA THR A 224 5.08 -21.21 5.45
C THR A 224 5.35 -20.40 6.72
N VAL A 225 4.35 -19.67 7.16
CA VAL A 225 4.39 -18.86 8.39
C VAL A 225 3.49 -19.52 9.43
N GLN A 226 4.05 -19.82 10.61
CA GLN A 226 3.30 -20.34 11.75
C GLN A 226 3.54 -19.44 12.96
N ILE A 227 2.46 -18.96 13.54
CA ILE A 227 2.44 -18.18 14.79
C ILE A 227 1.61 -18.96 15.80
N ASP A 228 2.10 -19.09 17.02
CA ASP A 228 1.41 -19.82 18.08
C ASP A 228 0.00 -19.28 18.31
N GLY A 229 -1.00 -20.14 18.29
CA GLY A 229 -2.40 -19.77 18.47
C GLY A 229 -3.11 -19.25 17.22
N LEU A 230 -2.43 -19.17 16.05
CA LEU A 230 -3.04 -18.78 14.78
C LEU A 230 -2.98 -19.95 13.78
N GLU A 231 -3.87 -19.93 12.78
CA GLU A 231 -3.80 -20.83 11.65
C GLU A 231 -2.54 -20.57 10.80
N GLU A 232 -2.16 -21.56 10.01
CA GLU A 232 -1.06 -21.46 9.06
C GLU A 232 -1.25 -20.28 8.10
N ASN A 233 -0.16 -19.51 7.91
CA ASN A 233 -0.10 -18.31 7.08
C ASN A 233 -1.03 -17.16 7.52
N VAL A 234 -1.57 -17.20 8.75
CA VAL A 234 -2.31 -16.09 9.33
C VAL A 234 -1.36 -15.20 10.12
N VAL A 235 -1.37 -13.91 9.82
CA VAL A 235 -0.51 -12.89 10.45
C VAL A 235 -1.32 -11.72 10.98
N PRO A 236 -0.98 -11.16 12.17
CA PRO A 236 -1.64 -9.99 12.70
C PRO A 236 -0.96 -8.70 12.24
N ILE A 237 -1.76 -7.70 11.87
CA ILE A 237 -1.31 -6.31 11.66
C ILE A 237 -1.97 -5.42 12.71
N THR A 238 -1.17 -4.71 13.48
CA THR A 238 -1.65 -3.80 14.51
C THR A 238 -1.64 -2.35 14.03
N ALA A 239 -2.54 -1.53 14.58
CA ALA A 239 -2.59 -0.11 14.29
C ALA A 239 -1.25 0.58 14.63
N GLN A 240 -0.77 1.41 13.71
CA GLN A 240 0.47 2.18 13.85
C GLN A 240 0.15 3.67 13.80
N SER A 241 0.83 4.45 14.64
CA SER A 241 0.72 5.91 14.61
C SER A 241 1.77 6.49 13.67
N THR A 242 1.30 7.20 12.65
CA THR A 242 2.15 7.84 11.63
C THR A 242 1.78 9.31 11.52
N ARG A 243 2.80 10.18 11.41
CA ARG A 243 2.59 11.60 11.10
C ARG A 243 2.31 11.75 9.61
N VAL A 244 1.16 12.32 9.29
CA VAL A 244 0.72 12.51 7.91
C VAL A 244 0.40 13.98 7.63
N LYS A 245 0.74 14.40 6.41
CA LYS A 245 0.32 15.68 5.85
C LYS A 245 -0.96 15.47 5.06
N CYS A 246 -2.00 16.17 5.44
CA CYS A 246 -3.30 16.07 4.81
C CYS A 246 -3.57 17.34 4.02
N GLN A 247 -3.83 17.21 2.72
CA GLN A 247 -4.26 18.29 1.86
C GLN A 247 -5.78 18.40 1.94
N LEU A 248 -6.28 19.57 2.34
CA LEU A 248 -7.70 19.88 2.39
C LEU A 248 -8.18 20.49 1.06
N LYS A 249 -9.50 20.50 0.82
CA LYS A 249 -10.10 21.01 -0.42
C LYS A 249 -9.77 22.48 -0.75
N ASN A 250 -9.37 23.28 0.24
CA ASN A 250 -8.96 24.67 0.09
C ASN A 250 -7.45 24.86 -0.03
N ASP A 251 -6.72 23.81 -0.44
CA ASP A 251 -5.26 23.74 -0.54
C ASP A 251 -4.49 23.96 0.77
N ASN A 252 -5.17 24.06 1.90
CA ASN A 252 -4.52 24.09 3.19
C ASN A 252 -3.95 22.69 3.50
N ILE A 253 -2.72 22.69 4.00
CA ILE A 253 -2.05 21.46 4.47
C ILE A 253 -2.06 21.48 5.99
N ILE A 254 -2.53 20.39 6.59
CA ILE A 254 -2.46 20.19 8.04
C ILE A 254 -1.63 18.93 8.35
N GLU A 255 -0.89 18.99 9.44
CA GLU A 255 -0.16 17.82 9.96
C GLU A 255 -0.92 17.21 11.12
N ILE A 256 -1.13 15.92 11.05
CA ILE A 256 -1.80 15.13 12.09
C ILE A 256 -0.98 13.88 12.42
N ASP A 257 -1.11 13.40 13.63
CA ASP A 257 -0.69 12.05 14.00
C ASP A 257 -1.91 11.13 13.83
N ARG A 258 -1.87 10.22 12.85
CA ARG A 258 -2.93 9.26 12.51
C ARG A 258 -2.56 7.88 12.99
N SER A 259 -3.46 7.23 13.76
CA SER A 259 -3.34 5.82 14.10
C SER A 259 -4.34 5.02 13.30
N GLN A 260 -3.84 4.05 12.50
CA GLN A 260 -4.62 3.14 11.66
C GLN A 260 -3.81 1.87 11.39
N VAL A 261 -4.49 0.77 11.06
CA VAL A 261 -3.87 -0.48 10.60
C VAL A 261 -3.33 -0.35 9.18
#